data_e118d400994ee5f2b7e5598ee7e544e7
#
_entry.id   e118d400994ee5f2b7e5598ee7e544e7
#
_cell.length_a   1.000
_cell.length_b   1.000
_cell.length_c   1.000
_cell.angle_alpha   90.00
_cell.angle_beta   90.00
_cell.angle_gamma   90.00
#
_symmetry.space_group_name_H-M   'P 1'
#
loop_
_entity.id
_entity.type
_entity.pdbx_description
1 polymer ?
#
loop_
_entity_poly.entity_id
_entity_poly.type
_entity_poly.pdbx_seq_one_letter_code
_entity_poly.pdbx_strand_id
1 'polypeptide(L)'
;MHLQHFRSGVRRRATPALCLALVAIAAQAGAVPALAAHPHATMQQVLAASRPSDWRSLDPAQTLVMTLPQGRVVIELAAQFAPRHVANIEALARAHFFDGLTINRVQDDFVTQWGDADSDLPAKARPLPADARAALPDEYQRSAVGLDFARLPDGDVYAPQVGFADGFPVGRDPRTDTAWLLHCYGMVGVGRDNPPDNGSGAELYAVIGQAPRQLDRNITVVGRVVAGMHLLAALPRGGGNLGFYRDPAHRTRILGVRLASELPRAERPRLEVLRTGTATFAALIAARRDRSESWFVRPAGRISVCNVPLPVRVAPAPKP
;
A
#
# COMPACT_ATOMS: atom_id res chain seq x y z
N MET A 1 -62.40 28.68 -34.76
CA MET A 1 -63.13 28.86 -36.02
C MET A 1 -63.18 27.53 -36.72
N HIS A 2 -64.46 27.00 -36.96
CA HIS A 2 -64.93 25.86 -37.74
C HIS A 2 -64.32 24.47 -37.46
N LEU A 3 -65.02 23.66 -36.70
CA LEU A 3 -66.07 22.62 -36.92
C LEU A 3 -66.26 22.16 -38.38
N GLN A 4 -66.09 20.84 -38.64
CA GLN A 4 -67.11 20.09 -39.34
C GLN A 4 -67.01 18.61 -39.07
N HIS A 5 -68.16 18.06 -38.65
CA HIS A 5 -68.52 16.66 -38.54
C HIS A 5 -68.62 15.95 -39.89
N PHE A 6 -68.37 14.63 -39.91
CA PHE A 6 -69.06 13.74 -40.79
C PHE A 6 -69.38 12.38 -40.14
N ARG A 7 -70.63 12.03 -40.08
CA ARG A 7 -71.24 10.75 -39.66
C ARG A 7 -71.43 9.81 -40.87
N SER A 8 -71.42 8.57 -40.60
CA SER A 8 -72.23 7.39 -41.15
C SER A 8 -71.28 6.31 -41.64
N GLY A 9 -71.50 5.02 -41.43
CA GLY A 9 -72.69 4.25 -41.29
C GLY A 9 -72.33 2.78 -41.00
N VAL A 10 -73.18 2.16 -40.28
CA VAL A 10 -73.16 0.77 -39.82
C VAL A 10 -73.35 -0.20 -41.00
N ARG A 11 -72.50 -1.24 -41.08
CA ARG A 11 -72.93 -2.55 -41.64
C ARG A 11 -72.33 -3.69 -40.81
N ARG A 12 -73.22 -4.39 -40.11
CA ARG A 12 -73.00 -5.69 -39.49
C ARG A 12 -72.78 -6.77 -40.56
N ARG A 13 -71.72 -7.51 -40.52
CA ARG A 13 -71.66 -8.84 -41.14
C ARG A 13 -71.12 -9.81 -40.07
N ALA A 14 -71.92 -10.82 -39.80
CA ALA A 14 -71.59 -11.96 -38.99
C ALA A 14 -70.63 -12.87 -39.73
N THR A 15 -69.67 -13.39 -39.04
CA THR A 15 -68.79 -14.46 -39.49
C THR A 15 -68.37 -15.35 -38.31
N PRO A 16 -68.03 -16.59 -38.52
CA PRO A 16 -68.24 -17.67 -37.55
C PRO A 16 -67.09 -17.79 -36.57
N ALA A 17 -67.40 -18.34 -35.40
CA ALA A 17 -66.53 -18.67 -34.32
C ALA A 17 -65.46 -19.70 -34.77
N LEU A 18 -64.23 -19.33 -34.77
CA LEU A 18 -63.08 -20.25 -34.87
C LEU A 18 -62.48 -20.43 -33.44
N CYS A 19 -62.69 -21.62 -32.88
CA CYS A 19 -62.13 -22.04 -31.61
C CYS A 19 -60.62 -22.16 -31.77
N LEU A 20 -59.85 -21.18 -31.28
CA LEU A 20 -58.42 -21.34 -31.08
C LEU A 20 -58.14 -21.96 -29.71
N ALA A 21 -57.71 -23.22 -29.73
CA ALA A 21 -57.17 -23.88 -28.54
C ALA A 21 -55.79 -23.20 -28.18
N LEU A 22 -55.75 -22.41 -27.11
CA LEU A 22 -54.52 -21.89 -26.53
C LEU A 22 -53.79 -23.05 -25.82
N VAL A 23 -52.77 -23.58 -26.45
CA VAL A 23 -51.76 -24.44 -25.77
C VAL A 23 -50.89 -23.55 -24.91
N ALA A 24 -51.13 -23.54 -23.60
CA ALA A 24 -50.26 -22.91 -22.62
C ALA A 24 -48.96 -23.72 -22.49
N ILE A 25 -47.89 -23.28 -23.17
CA ILE A 25 -46.55 -23.79 -22.93
C ILE A 25 -46.08 -23.17 -21.60
N ALA A 26 -46.18 -23.95 -20.52
CA ALA A 26 -45.56 -23.61 -19.25
C ALA A 26 -44.01 -23.65 -19.45
N ALA A 27 -43.42 -22.47 -19.60
CA ALA A 27 -41.95 -22.34 -19.54
C ALA A 27 -41.51 -22.68 -18.11
N GLN A 28 -41.05 -23.90 -17.90
CA GLN A 28 -40.31 -24.25 -16.69
C GLN A 28 -38.98 -23.51 -16.77
N ALA A 29 -38.89 -22.37 -16.11
CA ALA A 29 -37.63 -21.73 -15.79
C ALA A 29 -36.86 -22.69 -14.86
N GLY A 30 -36.04 -23.55 -15.44
CA GLY A 30 -35.11 -24.36 -14.69
C GLY A 30 -34.21 -23.41 -13.88
N ALA A 31 -34.38 -23.40 -12.55
CA ALA A 31 -33.45 -22.76 -11.66
C ALA A 31 -32.08 -23.41 -11.93
N VAL A 32 -31.19 -22.67 -12.59
CA VAL A 32 -29.78 -23.05 -12.69
C VAL A 32 -29.29 -23.13 -11.24
N PRO A 33 -28.85 -24.31 -10.75
CA PRO A 33 -28.32 -24.37 -9.40
C PRO A 33 -27.16 -23.41 -9.36
N ALA A 34 -27.22 -22.38 -8.49
CA ALA A 34 -26.09 -21.55 -8.17
C ALA A 34 -24.98 -22.50 -7.77
N LEU A 35 -23.88 -22.56 -8.56
CA LEU A 35 -22.69 -23.28 -8.14
C LEU A 35 -22.38 -22.79 -6.74
N ALA A 36 -22.53 -23.70 -5.76
CA ALA A 36 -22.07 -23.43 -4.41
C ALA A 36 -20.59 -23.11 -4.52
N ALA A 37 -20.23 -21.85 -4.34
CA ALA A 37 -18.84 -21.43 -4.30
C ALA A 37 -18.19 -22.27 -3.21
N HIS A 38 -17.23 -23.13 -3.57
CA HIS A 38 -16.45 -23.85 -2.58
C HIS A 38 -15.85 -22.80 -1.65
N PRO A 39 -16.06 -22.90 -0.33
CA PRO A 39 -15.55 -21.89 0.58
C PRO A 39 -14.02 -21.88 0.45
N HIS A 40 -13.46 -20.80 -0.13
CA HIS A 40 -12.02 -20.60 -0.12
C HIS A 40 -11.56 -20.51 1.33
N ALA A 41 -10.34 -21.01 1.59
CA ALA A 41 -9.72 -20.90 2.91
C ALA A 41 -9.68 -19.42 3.36
N THR A 42 -9.99 -19.17 4.62
CA THR A 42 -9.84 -17.82 5.20
C THR A 42 -8.36 -17.41 5.22
N MET A 43 -8.09 -16.12 5.31
CA MET A 43 -6.71 -15.61 5.44
C MET A 43 -5.98 -16.29 6.63
N GLN A 44 -6.66 -16.50 7.75
CA GLN A 44 -6.07 -17.17 8.92
C GLN A 44 -5.68 -18.62 8.61
N GLN A 45 -6.53 -19.37 7.92
CA GLN A 45 -6.23 -20.74 7.50
C GLN A 45 -5.07 -20.79 6.50
N VAL A 46 -5.03 -19.87 5.54
CA VAL A 46 -3.92 -19.76 4.57
C VAL A 46 -2.59 -19.52 5.29
N LEU A 47 -2.56 -18.56 6.23
CA LEU A 47 -1.35 -18.26 6.98
C LEU A 47 -0.93 -19.40 7.93
N ALA A 48 -1.89 -20.07 8.55
CA ALA A 48 -1.61 -21.23 9.41
C ALA A 48 -1.02 -22.42 8.61
N ALA A 49 -1.42 -22.58 7.35
CA ALA A 49 -0.92 -23.62 6.46
C ALA A 49 0.40 -23.23 5.73
N SER A 50 0.91 -22.00 5.94
CA SER A 50 2.13 -21.52 5.27
C SER A 50 3.37 -22.29 5.69
N ARG A 51 4.25 -22.56 4.74
CA ARG A 51 5.53 -23.24 4.99
C ARG A 51 6.62 -22.24 5.39
N PRO A 52 7.67 -22.66 6.08
CA PRO A 52 8.82 -21.79 6.38
C PRO A 52 9.42 -21.14 5.12
N SER A 53 9.47 -21.85 3.99
CA SER A 53 9.97 -21.34 2.70
C SER A 53 9.13 -20.22 2.11
N ASP A 54 7.88 -20.07 2.52
CA ASP A 54 7.01 -18.97 2.05
C ASP A 54 7.39 -17.63 2.69
N TRP A 55 8.24 -17.66 3.71
CA TRP A 55 8.69 -16.49 4.45
C TRP A 55 10.15 -16.18 4.16
N ARG A 56 10.52 -14.94 4.27
CA ARG A 56 11.92 -14.50 4.26
C ARG A 56 12.21 -13.61 5.46
N SER A 57 13.37 -13.79 6.05
CA SER A 57 13.87 -12.86 7.07
C SER A 57 14.14 -11.49 6.42
N LEU A 58 14.01 -10.45 7.22
CA LEU A 58 14.49 -9.13 6.81
C LEU A 58 16.02 -9.15 6.68
N ASP A 59 16.54 -8.47 5.66
CA ASP A 59 17.97 -8.21 5.56
C ASP A 59 18.36 -7.13 6.59
N PRO A 60 19.24 -7.44 7.55
CA PRO A 60 19.65 -6.44 8.55
C PRO A 60 20.34 -5.21 7.94
N ALA A 61 20.99 -5.34 6.77
CA ALA A 61 21.60 -4.23 6.07
C ALA A 61 20.57 -3.31 5.40
N GLN A 62 19.39 -3.84 5.07
CA GLN A 62 18.29 -3.12 4.44
C GLN A 62 17.14 -2.85 5.42
N THR A 63 17.41 -2.85 6.72
CA THR A 63 16.40 -2.64 7.76
C THR A 63 16.81 -1.52 8.68
N LEU A 64 15.97 -0.48 8.76
CA LEU A 64 16.13 0.58 9.75
C LEU A 64 15.30 0.29 11.01
N VAL A 65 15.86 0.60 12.16
CA VAL A 65 15.19 0.58 13.45
C VAL A 65 15.20 2.02 14.00
N MET A 66 14.03 2.66 13.96
CA MET A 66 13.82 3.96 14.57
C MET A 66 13.29 3.75 16.00
N THR A 67 14.00 4.31 16.97
CA THR A 67 13.61 4.26 18.39
C THR A 67 12.93 5.55 18.78
N LEU A 68 11.70 5.44 19.26
CA LEU A 68 10.89 6.51 19.83
C LEU A 68 10.72 6.26 21.34
N PRO A 69 10.32 7.26 22.14
CA PRO A 69 10.02 7.05 23.57
C PRO A 69 8.97 5.95 23.82
N GLN A 70 8.04 5.74 22.88
CA GLN A 70 6.94 4.76 23.00
C GLN A 70 7.31 3.37 22.48
N GLY A 71 8.45 3.20 21.81
CA GLY A 71 8.84 1.92 21.24
C GLY A 71 9.63 2.02 19.95
N ARG A 72 9.76 0.91 19.24
CA ARG A 72 10.54 0.81 18.01
C ARG A 72 9.66 0.70 16.78
N VAL A 73 10.01 1.45 15.74
CA VAL A 73 9.46 1.34 14.38
C VAL A 73 10.52 0.66 13.52
N VAL A 74 10.14 -0.40 12.82
CA VAL A 74 11.04 -1.15 11.93
C VAL A 74 10.62 -0.88 10.48
N ILE A 75 11.57 -0.44 9.68
CA ILE A 75 11.35 -0.07 8.27
C ILE A 75 12.23 -0.96 7.40
N GLU A 76 11.62 -1.67 6.47
CA GLU A 76 12.30 -2.40 5.41
C GLU A 76 12.57 -1.46 4.23
N LEU A 77 13.83 -1.30 3.83
CA LEU A 77 14.24 -0.45 2.72
C LEU A 77 14.13 -1.19 1.38
N ALA A 78 13.80 -0.45 0.32
CA ALA A 78 13.54 -0.96 -1.01
C ALA A 78 14.68 -0.62 -1.99
N ALA A 79 15.91 -1.07 -1.70
CA ALA A 79 17.11 -0.75 -2.48
C ALA A 79 16.98 -1.14 -3.96
N GLN A 80 16.20 -2.18 -4.29
CA GLN A 80 15.96 -2.54 -5.69
C GLN A 80 15.12 -1.51 -6.47
N PHE A 81 14.39 -0.60 -5.79
CA PHE A 81 13.60 0.45 -6.42
C PHE A 81 14.25 1.82 -6.36
N ALA A 82 14.91 2.14 -5.25
CA ALA A 82 15.54 3.43 -5.02
C ALA A 82 16.97 3.28 -4.44
N PRO A 83 17.91 2.66 -5.20
CA PRO A 83 19.24 2.32 -4.68
C PRO A 83 20.05 3.51 -4.17
N ARG A 84 19.93 4.67 -4.82
CA ARG A 84 20.70 5.87 -4.44
C ARG A 84 20.16 6.53 -3.19
N HIS A 85 18.82 6.67 -3.10
CA HIS A 85 18.17 7.19 -1.89
C HIS A 85 18.39 6.25 -0.70
N VAL A 86 18.26 4.94 -0.91
CA VAL A 86 18.50 3.95 0.15
C VAL A 86 19.94 4.04 0.64
N ALA A 87 20.94 4.06 -0.26
CA ALA A 87 22.33 4.21 0.13
C ALA A 87 22.59 5.52 0.91
N ASN A 88 21.95 6.61 0.53
CA ASN A 88 22.06 7.88 1.24
C ASN A 88 21.41 7.84 2.63
N ILE A 89 20.23 7.22 2.74
CA ILE A 89 19.55 7.00 4.04
C ILE A 89 20.41 6.11 4.96
N GLU A 90 21.07 5.10 4.42
CA GLU A 90 22.02 4.27 5.17
C GLU A 90 23.21 5.09 5.68
N ALA A 91 23.77 5.96 4.85
CA ALA A 91 24.85 6.86 5.26
C ALA A 91 24.40 7.82 6.38
N LEU A 92 23.20 8.40 6.25
CA LEU A 92 22.60 9.24 7.29
C LEU A 92 22.41 8.48 8.61
N ALA A 93 21.89 7.23 8.53
CA ALA A 93 21.68 6.40 9.72
C ALA A 93 23.01 6.04 10.41
N ARG A 94 24.05 5.65 9.64
CA ARG A 94 25.41 5.36 10.17
C ARG A 94 26.05 6.56 10.84
N ALA A 95 25.83 7.73 10.30
CA ALA A 95 26.32 8.98 10.87
C ALA A 95 25.46 9.52 12.03
N HIS A 96 24.44 8.75 12.47
CA HIS A 96 23.54 9.16 13.56
C HIS A 96 22.77 10.46 13.27
N PHE A 97 22.58 10.80 11.99
CA PHE A 97 21.96 12.06 11.58
C PHE A 97 20.57 12.27 12.18
N PHE A 98 19.78 11.21 12.34
CA PHE A 98 18.42 11.34 12.87
C PHE A 98 18.34 11.43 14.39
N ASP A 99 19.45 11.25 15.13
CA ASP A 99 19.45 11.23 16.59
C ASP A 99 19.06 12.60 17.16
N GLY A 100 18.04 12.62 17.97
CA GLY A 100 17.52 13.84 18.58
C GLY A 100 16.68 14.71 17.64
N LEU A 101 16.57 14.39 16.34
CA LEU A 101 15.58 14.99 15.44
C LEU A 101 14.16 14.62 15.88
N THR A 102 13.16 15.13 15.20
CA THR A 102 11.78 14.97 15.64
C THR A 102 10.84 14.51 14.51
N ILE A 103 9.74 13.90 14.91
CA ILE A 103 8.54 13.85 14.09
C ILE A 103 7.93 15.25 14.17
N ASN A 104 7.99 16.00 13.08
CA ASN A 104 7.66 17.41 13.01
C ASN A 104 6.30 17.69 12.33
N ARG A 105 5.73 16.67 11.65
CA ARG A 105 4.44 16.75 10.97
C ARG A 105 3.66 15.45 11.14
N VAL A 106 2.39 15.58 11.52
CA VAL A 106 1.41 14.49 11.49
C VAL A 106 0.12 15.03 10.90
N GLN A 107 -0.09 14.78 9.62
CA GLN A 107 -1.28 15.19 8.91
C GLN A 107 -2.31 14.07 8.93
N ASP A 108 -3.53 14.40 9.36
CA ASP A 108 -4.62 13.43 9.39
C ASP A 108 -4.90 12.85 8.01
N ASP A 109 -5.23 11.56 7.98
CA ASP A 109 -5.51 10.79 6.76
C ASP A 109 -4.44 10.91 5.66
N PHE A 110 -3.18 11.24 6.04
CA PHE A 110 -2.11 11.42 5.07
C PHE A 110 -0.79 10.80 5.55
N VAL A 111 0.07 11.57 6.23
CA VAL A 111 1.43 11.13 6.59
C VAL A 111 1.85 11.53 8.01
N THR A 112 2.79 10.75 8.56
CA THR A 112 3.68 11.13 9.66
C THR A 112 5.07 11.36 9.06
N GLN A 113 5.63 12.57 9.21
CA GLN A 113 6.90 12.99 8.63
C GLN A 113 7.91 13.36 9.72
N TRP A 114 9.14 12.97 9.51
CA TRP A 114 10.25 13.25 10.42
C TRP A 114 11.49 13.68 9.67
N GLY A 115 12.36 14.40 10.37
CA GLY A 115 13.61 14.95 9.85
C GLY A 115 14.04 16.16 10.64
N ASP A 116 14.87 16.98 10.04
CA ASP A 116 15.28 18.25 10.62
C ASP A 116 14.18 19.30 10.46
N ALA A 117 13.62 19.74 11.57
CA ALA A 117 12.55 20.73 11.57
C ALA A 117 13.01 22.15 11.16
N ASP A 118 14.32 22.37 11.14
CA ASP A 118 14.97 23.62 10.76
C ASP A 118 15.69 23.53 9.41
N SER A 119 15.42 22.48 8.61
CA SER A 119 16.05 22.23 7.29
C SER A 119 15.98 23.42 6.33
N ASP A 120 14.91 24.21 6.40
CA ASP A 120 14.70 25.42 5.57
C ASP A 120 15.45 26.65 6.10
N LEU A 121 16.14 26.55 7.23
CA LEU A 121 16.87 27.62 7.89
C LEU A 121 18.37 27.34 7.85
N PRO A 122 19.13 27.78 6.82
CA PRO A 122 20.54 27.40 6.63
C PRO A 122 21.43 27.58 7.85
N ALA A 123 21.15 28.58 8.69
CA ALA A 123 21.92 28.86 9.91
C ALA A 123 21.61 27.87 11.06
N LYS A 124 20.54 27.09 10.98
CA LYS A 124 20.07 26.16 12.01
C LYS A 124 20.00 24.73 11.53
N ALA A 125 19.92 24.53 10.20
CA ALA A 125 19.82 23.23 9.60
C ALA A 125 20.98 22.32 10.04
N ARG A 126 20.66 21.08 10.37
CA ARG A 126 21.68 20.10 10.73
C ARG A 126 22.55 19.80 9.51
N PRO A 127 23.91 19.95 9.63
CA PRO A 127 24.81 19.62 8.54
C PRO A 127 24.66 18.15 8.12
N LEU A 128 24.64 17.91 6.82
CA LEU A 128 24.69 16.54 6.32
C LEU A 128 26.06 15.94 6.57
N PRO A 129 26.15 14.64 6.92
CA PRO A 129 27.41 13.92 6.99
C PRO A 129 28.17 13.95 5.66
N ALA A 130 29.48 13.84 5.70
CA ALA A 130 30.35 13.88 4.52
C ALA A 130 30.02 12.81 3.47
N ASP A 131 29.53 11.63 3.92
CA ASP A 131 29.15 10.52 3.07
C ASP A 131 27.71 10.63 2.53
N ALA A 132 26.93 11.62 2.99
CA ALA A 132 25.57 11.87 2.51
C ALA A 132 25.54 12.98 1.47
N ARG A 133 24.65 12.84 0.50
CA ARG A 133 24.43 13.80 -0.59
C ARG A 133 23.19 14.65 -0.34
N ALA A 134 23.30 15.94 -0.54
CA ALA A 134 22.19 16.87 -0.43
C ALA A 134 21.20 16.75 -1.62
N ALA A 135 21.70 16.40 -2.79
CA ALA A 135 20.90 16.25 -4.01
C ALA A 135 21.10 14.87 -4.63
N LEU A 136 20.00 14.25 -5.01
CA LEU A 136 19.98 12.96 -5.69
C LEU A 136 19.14 13.06 -6.98
N PRO A 137 19.44 12.26 -8.01
CA PRO A 137 18.53 12.13 -9.14
C PRO A 137 17.25 11.43 -8.69
N ASP A 138 16.16 11.65 -9.45
CA ASP A 138 14.90 10.96 -9.19
C ASP A 138 15.03 9.43 -9.30
N GLU A 139 14.31 8.74 -8.45
CA GLU A 139 14.11 7.28 -8.48
C GLU A 139 12.61 6.97 -8.34
N TYR A 140 11.78 7.73 -9.08
CA TYR A 140 10.33 7.61 -9.05
C TYR A 140 9.82 6.33 -9.70
N GLN A 141 10.66 5.73 -10.54
CA GLN A 141 10.39 4.47 -11.24
C GLN A 141 11.71 3.80 -11.65
N ARG A 142 11.64 2.52 -11.97
CA ARG A 142 12.75 1.74 -12.51
C ARG A 142 12.30 0.94 -13.73
N SER A 143 13.26 0.30 -14.44
CA SER A 143 12.93 -0.73 -15.42
C SER A 143 12.24 -1.92 -14.74
N ALA A 144 11.17 -2.42 -15.35
CA ALA A 144 10.46 -3.62 -14.92
C ALA A 144 11.13 -4.93 -15.40
N VAL A 145 12.18 -4.83 -16.22
CA VAL A 145 12.93 -6.00 -16.71
C VAL A 145 13.54 -6.76 -15.52
N GLY A 146 13.31 -8.06 -15.48
CA GLY A 146 13.82 -8.93 -14.42
C GLY A 146 13.12 -8.80 -13.06
N LEU A 147 12.03 -8.01 -12.96
CA LEU A 147 11.26 -7.89 -11.74
C LEU A 147 10.30 -9.07 -11.61
N ASP A 148 10.42 -9.84 -10.52
CA ASP A 148 9.43 -10.86 -10.15
C ASP A 148 8.14 -10.15 -9.67
N PHE A 149 7.14 -10.10 -10.55
CA PHE A 149 5.93 -9.33 -10.35
C PHE A 149 4.68 -10.22 -10.24
N ALA A 150 4.18 -10.37 -9.02
CA ALA A 150 2.92 -11.04 -8.74
C ALA A 150 1.75 -10.07 -9.03
N ARG A 151 1.18 -10.17 -10.25
CA ARG A 151 0.11 -9.28 -10.70
C ARG A 151 -1.19 -9.48 -9.91
N LEU A 152 -1.82 -8.38 -9.49
CA LEU A 152 -3.20 -8.36 -8.99
C LEU A 152 -4.17 -8.23 -10.17
N PRO A 153 -5.19 -9.10 -10.31
CA PRO A 153 -6.07 -9.06 -11.48
C PRO A 153 -7.14 -7.96 -11.45
N ASP A 154 -7.37 -7.32 -10.32
CA ASP A 154 -8.55 -6.49 -10.07
C ASP A 154 -8.51 -5.08 -10.68
N GLY A 155 -7.40 -4.71 -11.33
CA GLY A 155 -7.23 -3.39 -11.93
C GLY A 155 -6.91 -2.29 -10.92
N ASP A 156 -6.60 -1.09 -11.45
CA ASP A 156 -6.25 0.09 -10.66
C ASP A 156 -6.52 1.35 -11.47
N VAL A 157 -6.87 2.46 -10.81
CA VAL A 157 -7.17 3.73 -11.51
C VAL A 157 -5.93 4.58 -11.77
N TYR A 158 -4.79 4.29 -11.12
CA TYR A 158 -3.54 5.06 -11.22
C TYR A 158 -2.46 4.35 -12.03
N ALA A 159 -2.59 3.05 -12.27
CA ALA A 159 -1.57 2.27 -12.96
C ALA A 159 -2.20 1.27 -13.93
N PRO A 160 -1.60 1.02 -15.13
CA PRO A 160 -2.06 0.01 -16.07
C PRO A 160 -2.09 -1.40 -15.49
N GLN A 161 -1.14 -1.71 -14.61
CA GLN A 161 -1.09 -2.94 -13.83
C GLN A 161 -0.64 -2.62 -12.42
N VAL A 162 -1.19 -3.35 -11.46
CA VAL A 162 -0.74 -3.33 -10.06
C VAL A 162 -0.51 -4.74 -9.57
N GLY A 163 0.33 -4.86 -8.57
CA GLY A 163 0.66 -6.14 -7.96
C GLY A 163 1.74 -5.98 -6.89
N PHE A 164 2.59 -6.99 -6.76
CA PHE A 164 3.58 -7.05 -5.69
C PHE A 164 4.90 -7.57 -6.24
N ALA A 165 6.00 -7.03 -5.73
CA ALA A 165 7.34 -7.53 -5.97
C ALA A 165 8.14 -7.44 -4.68
N ASP A 166 8.79 -8.53 -4.31
CA ASP A 166 9.63 -8.66 -3.12
C ASP A 166 9.01 -8.09 -1.82
N GLY A 167 7.69 -8.26 -1.66
CA GLY A 167 6.98 -7.81 -0.48
C GLY A 167 6.54 -6.34 -0.51
N PHE A 168 6.67 -5.65 -1.63
CA PHE A 168 6.23 -4.27 -1.82
C PHE A 168 5.05 -4.18 -2.80
N PRO A 169 4.10 -3.25 -2.60
CA PRO A 169 3.07 -2.95 -3.58
C PRO A 169 3.67 -2.15 -4.75
N VAL A 170 3.40 -2.58 -5.97
CA VAL A 170 4.05 -2.08 -7.18
C VAL A 170 3.02 -1.75 -8.26
N GLY A 171 3.19 -0.60 -8.91
CA GLY A 171 2.57 -0.26 -10.19
C GLY A 171 3.52 -0.61 -11.33
N ARG A 172 2.96 -1.03 -12.47
CA ARG A 172 3.72 -1.37 -13.67
C ARG A 172 3.02 -0.84 -14.92
N ASP A 173 3.81 -0.29 -15.85
CA ASP A 173 3.35 -0.03 -17.22
C ASP A 173 4.12 -0.95 -18.20
N PRO A 174 3.48 -1.97 -18.76
CA PRO A 174 4.12 -2.88 -19.68
C PRO A 174 4.45 -2.26 -21.04
N ARG A 175 3.87 -1.09 -21.39
CA ARG A 175 4.17 -0.39 -22.66
C ARG A 175 5.51 0.33 -22.62
N THR A 176 5.94 0.73 -21.42
CA THR A 176 7.21 1.45 -21.20
C THR A 176 8.23 0.61 -20.44
N ASP A 177 7.89 -0.63 -20.08
CA ASP A 177 8.70 -1.51 -19.23
C ASP A 177 9.14 -0.83 -17.92
N THR A 178 8.26 -0.03 -17.32
CA THR A 178 8.54 0.64 -16.06
C THR A 178 7.73 0.08 -14.90
N ALA A 179 8.31 0.14 -13.70
CA ALA A 179 7.68 -0.22 -12.44
C ALA A 179 8.04 0.79 -11.35
N TRP A 180 7.14 0.99 -10.39
CA TRP A 180 7.29 1.93 -9.29
C TRP A 180 6.59 1.45 -8.03
N LEU A 181 7.08 1.88 -6.86
CA LEU A 181 6.42 1.62 -5.59
C LEU A 181 5.18 2.49 -5.42
N LEU A 182 4.15 1.94 -4.79
CA LEU A 182 2.87 2.61 -4.58
C LEU A 182 2.81 3.22 -3.19
N HIS A 183 2.18 4.38 -3.06
CA HIS A 183 1.94 5.06 -1.78
C HIS A 183 0.77 4.41 -1.01
N CYS A 184 0.89 3.13 -0.68
CA CYS A 184 -0.05 2.46 0.20
C CYS A 184 0.22 2.79 1.68
N TYR A 185 -0.74 2.52 2.57
CA TYR A 185 -0.55 2.66 4.02
C TYR A 185 0.72 1.96 4.51
N GLY A 186 1.50 2.65 5.33
CA GLY A 186 2.78 2.16 5.86
C GLY A 186 3.96 2.27 4.91
N MET A 187 3.78 2.70 3.66
CA MET A 187 4.91 2.96 2.76
C MET A 187 5.66 4.22 3.21
N VAL A 188 6.98 4.20 3.03
CA VAL A 188 7.88 5.28 3.43
C VAL A 188 8.43 5.97 2.19
N GLY A 189 8.24 7.29 2.13
CA GLY A 189 8.75 8.14 1.05
C GLY A 189 9.70 9.21 1.56
N VAL A 190 10.38 9.87 0.62
CA VAL A 190 11.35 10.94 0.87
C VAL A 190 10.65 12.29 0.79
N GLY A 191 10.79 13.12 1.84
CA GLY A 191 10.37 14.52 1.78
C GLY A 191 11.21 15.28 0.75
N ARG A 192 10.55 16.16 -0.02
CA ARG A 192 11.18 17.03 -1.02
C ARG A 192 10.41 18.32 -1.22
N ASP A 193 11.06 19.33 -1.74
CA ASP A 193 10.47 20.56 -2.23
C ASP A 193 10.05 20.47 -3.71
N ASN A 194 9.80 21.60 -4.33
CA ASN A 194 9.49 21.67 -5.75
C ASN A 194 10.69 21.24 -6.62
N PRO A 195 10.43 20.71 -7.83
CA PRO A 195 11.51 20.40 -8.76
C PRO A 195 12.45 21.60 -8.97
N PRO A 196 13.78 21.37 -9.07
CA PRO A 196 14.44 20.09 -9.34
C PRO A 196 14.76 19.23 -8.12
N ASP A 197 14.28 19.57 -6.92
CA ASP A 197 14.53 18.77 -5.73
C ASP A 197 13.83 17.40 -5.79
N ASN A 198 14.56 16.34 -5.54
CA ASN A 198 14.07 14.97 -5.46
C ASN A 198 14.16 14.39 -4.04
N GLY A 199 14.60 15.23 -3.09
CA GLY A 199 14.89 14.87 -1.72
C GLY A 199 16.20 14.10 -1.55
N SER A 200 16.74 14.12 -0.35
CA SER A 200 17.98 13.42 -0.01
C SER A 200 17.75 12.20 0.88
N GLY A 201 16.57 12.07 1.48
CA GLY A 201 16.28 11.10 2.54
C GLY A 201 16.61 11.62 3.95
N ALA A 202 17.09 12.86 4.09
CA ALA A 202 17.23 13.52 5.38
C ALA A 202 15.86 13.83 6.03
N GLU A 203 14.82 13.94 5.20
CA GLU A 203 13.43 13.94 5.60
C GLU A 203 12.71 12.74 5.02
N LEU A 204 11.96 12.04 5.87
CA LEU A 204 11.18 10.87 5.51
C LEU A 204 9.76 10.96 6.06
N TYR A 205 8.83 10.32 5.39
CA TYR A 205 7.47 10.19 5.89
C TYR A 205 6.95 8.76 5.74
N ALA A 206 6.01 8.38 6.60
CA ALA A 206 5.21 7.17 6.44
C ALA A 206 3.75 7.53 6.19
N VAL A 207 3.11 6.84 5.25
CA VAL A 207 1.68 7.01 4.97
C VAL A 207 0.87 6.42 6.14
N ILE A 208 0.02 7.23 6.78
CA ILE A 208 -0.80 6.85 7.94
C ILE A 208 -2.32 6.89 7.67
N GLY A 209 -2.72 7.17 6.45
CA GLY A 209 -4.12 7.31 6.06
C GLY A 209 -4.43 6.64 4.74
N GLN A 210 -5.46 7.15 4.07
CA GLN A 210 -5.82 6.71 2.73
C GLN A 210 -4.62 6.84 1.80
N ALA A 211 -4.41 5.84 0.95
CA ALA A 211 -3.29 5.78 0.04
C ALA A 211 -3.24 6.99 -0.91
N PRO A 212 -2.26 7.90 -0.76
CA PRO A 212 -2.15 9.10 -1.60
C PRO A 212 -1.52 8.75 -2.96
N ARG A 213 -2.23 7.93 -3.75
CA ARG A 213 -1.76 7.37 -5.02
C ARG A 213 -1.43 8.41 -6.08
N GLN A 214 -1.94 9.66 -5.96
CA GLN A 214 -1.53 10.79 -6.79
C GLN A 214 -0.05 11.17 -6.62
N LEU A 215 0.59 10.72 -5.54
CA LEU A 215 2.03 10.90 -5.33
C LEU A 215 2.88 9.85 -6.05
N ASP A 216 2.29 8.78 -6.56
CA ASP A 216 3.00 7.75 -7.31
C ASP A 216 3.75 8.38 -8.48
N ARG A 217 5.03 8.05 -8.63
CA ARG A 217 5.94 8.60 -9.65
C ARG A 217 6.22 10.11 -9.55
N ASN A 218 5.83 10.73 -8.44
CA ASN A 218 6.12 12.14 -8.14
C ASN A 218 7.03 12.31 -6.93
N ILE A 219 7.16 11.27 -6.11
CA ILE A 219 8.02 11.22 -4.94
C ILE A 219 8.67 9.84 -4.87
N THR A 220 9.94 9.79 -4.49
CA THR A 220 10.66 8.53 -4.31
C THR A 220 10.14 7.81 -3.06
N VAL A 221 9.65 6.58 -3.25
CA VAL A 221 9.31 5.66 -2.16
C VAL A 221 10.51 4.76 -1.90
N VAL A 222 10.95 4.67 -0.66
CA VAL A 222 12.21 4.03 -0.27
C VAL A 222 12.06 2.80 0.61
N GLY A 223 10.82 2.48 1.02
CA GLY A 223 10.60 1.33 1.89
C GLY A 223 9.20 1.26 2.45
N ARG A 224 9.02 0.42 3.46
CA ARG A 224 7.77 0.27 4.20
C ARG A 224 8.01 0.00 5.68
N VAL A 225 7.09 0.42 6.51
CA VAL A 225 7.04 0.04 7.93
C VAL A 225 6.56 -1.40 8.03
N VAL A 226 7.34 -2.26 8.65
CA VAL A 226 7.02 -3.68 8.87
C VAL A 226 6.64 -3.99 10.31
N ALA A 227 7.00 -3.10 11.26
CA ALA A 227 6.55 -3.18 12.65
C ALA A 227 6.49 -1.79 13.27
N GLY A 228 5.65 -1.58 14.28
CA GLY A 228 5.55 -0.30 14.99
C GLY A 228 4.69 0.76 14.29
N MET A 229 3.96 0.40 13.22
CA MET A 229 3.09 1.34 12.49
C MET A 229 2.07 2.05 13.38
N HIS A 230 1.55 1.36 14.40
CA HIS A 230 0.61 1.92 15.38
C HIS A 230 1.22 3.09 16.17
N LEU A 231 2.55 3.09 16.40
CA LEU A 231 3.24 4.18 17.08
C LEU A 231 3.21 5.48 16.25
N LEU A 232 3.33 5.37 14.94
CA LEU A 232 3.28 6.51 14.02
C LEU A 232 1.84 6.98 13.79
N ALA A 233 0.91 6.05 13.61
CA ALA A 233 -0.49 6.36 13.31
C ALA A 233 -1.24 6.94 14.52
N ALA A 234 -0.83 6.62 15.75
CA ALA A 234 -1.46 7.09 16.98
C ALA A 234 -0.95 8.45 17.46
N LEU A 235 0.05 9.04 16.81
CA LEU A 235 0.57 10.35 17.23
C LEU A 235 -0.51 11.44 17.09
N PRO A 236 -0.52 12.42 18.01
CA PRO A 236 -1.40 13.57 17.90
C PRO A 236 -1.21 14.27 16.55
N ARG A 237 -2.32 14.71 15.96
CA ARG A 237 -2.26 15.45 14.69
C ARG A 237 -1.70 16.85 14.92
N GLY A 238 -0.86 17.33 14.00
CA GLY A 238 -0.33 18.68 14.06
C GLY A 238 -1.40 19.71 13.77
N GLY A 239 -1.47 20.75 14.61
CA GLY A 239 -2.46 21.83 14.49
C GLY A 239 -2.06 22.97 13.55
N GLY A 240 -0.91 22.90 12.90
CA GLY A 240 -0.41 23.89 11.95
C GLY A 240 -0.81 23.58 10.50
N ASN A 241 -0.35 24.41 9.57
CA ASN A 241 -0.54 24.20 8.15
C ASN A 241 -0.01 22.82 7.75
N LEU A 242 -0.72 22.10 6.89
CA LEU A 242 -0.35 20.77 6.39
C LEU A 242 -0.06 19.74 7.50
N GLY A 243 -0.51 19.95 8.72
CA GLY A 243 -0.27 19.04 9.84
C GLY A 243 1.09 19.19 10.54
N PHE A 244 1.82 20.27 10.30
CA PHE A 244 3.02 20.58 11.09
C PHE A 244 2.65 20.97 12.53
N TYR A 245 3.49 20.58 13.49
CA TYR A 245 3.32 21.04 14.88
C TYR A 245 3.75 22.48 15.00
N ARG A 246 2.84 23.34 15.47
CA ARG A 246 3.12 24.77 15.75
C ARG A 246 4.09 24.92 16.92
N ASP A 247 3.84 24.14 17.99
CA ASP A 247 4.67 24.12 19.18
C ASP A 247 5.67 22.95 19.13
N PRO A 248 7.00 23.22 19.16
CA PRO A 248 8.02 22.17 19.20
C PRO A 248 7.87 21.18 20.36
N ALA A 249 7.26 21.58 21.47
CA ALA A 249 7.02 20.70 22.61
C ALA A 249 6.10 19.52 22.30
N HIS A 250 5.27 19.62 21.26
CA HIS A 250 4.38 18.54 20.81
C HIS A 250 5.05 17.57 19.85
N ARG A 251 6.25 17.86 19.38
CA ARG A 251 7.01 16.98 18.47
C ARG A 251 7.52 15.77 19.22
N THR A 252 7.37 14.60 18.64
CA THR A 252 7.95 13.37 19.21
C THR A 252 9.43 13.29 18.85
N ARG A 253 10.28 13.21 19.87
CA ARG A 253 11.72 13.08 19.68
C ARG A 253 12.09 11.68 19.17
N ILE A 254 12.99 11.62 18.18
CA ILE A 254 13.64 10.40 17.72
C ILE A 254 14.86 10.16 18.61
N LEU A 255 14.86 9.04 19.32
CA LEU A 255 16.00 8.67 20.19
C LEU A 255 17.19 8.16 19.38
N GLY A 256 16.93 7.59 18.21
CA GLY A 256 17.94 7.18 17.24
C GLY A 256 17.34 6.38 16.09
N VAL A 257 18.06 6.37 14.97
CA VAL A 257 17.80 5.50 13.83
C VAL A 257 19.07 4.72 13.53
N ARG A 258 18.97 3.40 13.43
CA ARG A 258 20.10 2.48 13.20
C ARG A 258 19.76 1.49 12.11
N LEU A 259 20.77 1.08 11.35
CA LEU A 259 20.67 -0.15 10.57
C LEU A 259 20.62 -1.35 11.52
N ALA A 260 19.76 -2.31 11.26
CA ALA A 260 19.69 -3.51 12.09
C ALA A 260 21.00 -4.31 12.09
N SER A 261 21.81 -4.21 11.02
CA SER A 261 23.15 -4.82 10.94
C SER A 261 24.13 -4.25 11.98
N GLU A 262 23.94 -2.99 12.41
CA GLU A 262 24.80 -2.31 13.37
C GLU A 262 24.36 -2.53 14.83
N LEU A 263 23.14 -3.04 15.03
CA LEU A 263 22.67 -3.38 16.37
C LEU A 263 23.33 -4.67 16.87
N PRO A 264 23.54 -4.80 18.19
CA PRO A 264 23.88 -6.08 18.79
C PRO A 264 22.89 -7.17 18.35
N ARG A 265 23.37 -8.40 18.10
CA ARG A 265 22.55 -9.48 17.56
C ARG A 265 21.26 -9.73 18.34
N ALA A 266 21.33 -9.58 19.66
CA ALA A 266 20.18 -9.76 20.56
C ALA A 266 19.10 -8.68 20.38
N GLU A 267 19.46 -7.51 19.88
CA GLU A 267 18.56 -6.37 19.67
C GLU A 267 17.99 -6.27 18.27
N ARG A 268 18.50 -7.07 17.33
CA ARG A 268 18.04 -7.08 15.93
C ARG A 268 16.59 -7.55 15.86
N PRO A 269 15.74 -6.90 15.07
CA PRO A 269 14.37 -7.37 14.83
C PRO A 269 14.40 -8.78 14.22
N ARG A 270 13.77 -9.73 14.91
CA ARG A 270 13.61 -11.09 14.40
C ARG A 270 12.28 -11.20 13.67
N LEU A 271 12.18 -10.57 12.50
CA LEU A 271 10.97 -10.52 11.71
C LEU A 271 11.15 -11.26 10.38
N GLU A 272 10.07 -11.88 9.94
CA GLU A 272 9.93 -12.49 8.62
C GLU A 272 8.73 -11.89 7.91
N VAL A 273 8.86 -11.71 6.60
CA VAL A 273 7.81 -11.21 5.71
C VAL A 273 7.39 -12.29 4.73
N LEU A 274 6.10 -12.37 4.44
CA LEU A 274 5.59 -13.33 3.46
C LEU A 274 6.08 -12.97 2.06
N ARG A 275 6.65 -13.95 1.34
CA ARG A 275 7.12 -13.76 -0.05
C ARG A 275 5.93 -13.59 -0.98
N THR A 276 5.93 -12.55 -1.79
CA THR A 276 4.83 -12.22 -2.69
C THR A 276 4.75 -13.08 -3.94
N GLY A 277 5.82 -13.77 -4.32
CA GLY A 277 5.87 -14.72 -5.45
C GLY A 277 5.43 -16.16 -5.10
N THR A 278 4.78 -16.42 -3.95
CA THR A 278 4.42 -17.77 -3.49
C THR A 278 2.95 -18.12 -3.72
N ALA A 279 2.65 -19.41 -3.82
CA ALA A 279 1.28 -19.91 -3.86
C ALA A 279 0.49 -19.50 -2.59
N THR A 280 1.16 -19.44 -1.43
CA THR A 280 0.56 -18.97 -0.18
C THR A 280 0.09 -17.52 -0.27
N PHE A 281 0.89 -16.64 -0.88
CA PHE A 281 0.47 -15.24 -1.08
C PHE A 281 -0.66 -15.12 -2.10
N ALA A 282 -0.64 -15.91 -3.17
CA ALA A 282 -1.75 -15.97 -4.13
C ALA A 282 -3.06 -16.46 -3.46
N ALA A 283 -2.99 -17.47 -2.61
CA ALA A 283 -4.14 -17.94 -1.83
C ALA A 283 -4.63 -16.87 -0.83
N LEU A 284 -3.72 -16.12 -0.22
CA LEU A 284 -4.08 -14.98 0.65
C LEU A 284 -4.83 -13.90 -0.13
N ILE A 285 -4.38 -13.54 -1.33
CA ILE A 285 -5.08 -12.59 -2.20
C ILE A 285 -6.48 -13.11 -2.51
N ALA A 286 -6.62 -14.38 -2.91
CA ALA A 286 -7.91 -14.99 -3.19
C ALA A 286 -8.84 -14.92 -1.98
N ALA A 287 -8.38 -15.33 -0.79
CA ALA A 287 -9.14 -15.24 0.45
C ALA A 287 -9.63 -13.81 0.75
N ARG A 288 -8.79 -12.81 0.49
CA ARG A 288 -9.12 -11.40 0.73
C ARG A 288 -10.03 -10.79 -0.34
N ARG A 289 -10.04 -11.32 -1.53
CA ARG A 289 -10.98 -10.96 -2.61
C ARG A 289 -12.36 -11.57 -2.38
N ASP A 290 -12.39 -12.85 -2.07
CA ASP A 290 -13.62 -13.64 -2.05
C ASP A 290 -14.41 -13.48 -0.74
N ARG A 291 -13.71 -13.21 0.37
CA ARG A 291 -14.37 -12.96 1.66
C ARG A 291 -15.44 -14.01 1.97
N SER A 292 -15.03 -15.29 1.94
CA SER A 292 -15.94 -16.43 2.13
C SER A 292 -16.42 -16.64 3.57
N GLU A 293 -15.90 -15.86 4.53
CA GLU A 293 -16.34 -15.89 5.93
C GLU A 293 -17.81 -15.46 6.04
N SER A 294 -18.57 -16.14 6.87
CA SER A 294 -20.03 -15.94 7.05
C SER A 294 -20.40 -14.52 7.51
N TRP A 295 -19.45 -13.76 8.00
CA TRP A 295 -19.65 -12.37 8.38
C TRP A 295 -19.94 -11.47 7.17
N PHE A 296 -19.45 -11.82 5.97
CA PHE A 296 -19.65 -11.01 4.78
C PHE A 296 -20.97 -11.37 4.09
N VAL A 297 -21.92 -10.44 4.10
CA VAL A 297 -23.23 -10.61 3.46
C VAL A 297 -23.12 -10.50 1.92
N ARG A 298 -22.25 -9.61 1.43
CA ARG A 298 -22.04 -9.35 0.00
C ARG A 298 -20.55 -9.18 -0.28
N PRO A 299 -19.81 -10.27 -0.46
CA PRO A 299 -18.40 -10.21 -0.84
C PRO A 299 -18.20 -9.46 -2.17
N ALA A 300 -17.19 -8.59 -2.24
CA ALA A 300 -16.95 -7.79 -3.42
C ALA A 300 -16.34 -8.58 -4.59
N GLY A 301 -15.69 -9.71 -4.33
CA GLY A 301 -15.00 -10.53 -5.33
C GLY A 301 -13.75 -9.87 -5.93
N ARG A 302 -13.36 -8.71 -5.41
CA ARG A 302 -12.18 -7.91 -5.84
C ARG A 302 -11.56 -7.19 -4.65
N ILE A 303 -10.32 -6.72 -4.83
CA ILE A 303 -9.59 -5.97 -3.80
C ILE A 303 -8.67 -4.92 -4.42
N SER A 304 -8.58 -3.73 -3.81
CA SER A 304 -7.55 -2.74 -4.14
C SER A 304 -6.17 -3.25 -3.72
N VAL A 305 -5.14 -2.92 -4.50
CA VAL A 305 -3.74 -3.28 -4.20
C VAL A 305 -3.30 -2.82 -2.80
N CYS A 306 -3.71 -1.63 -2.38
CA CYS A 306 -3.37 -1.10 -1.05
C CYS A 306 -4.15 -1.76 0.10
N ASN A 307 -5.16 -2.58 -0.19
CA ASN A 307 -5.94 -3.32 0.81
C ASN A 307 -5.51 -4.80 0.92
N VAL A 308 -4.57 -5.24 0.09
CA VAL A 308 -3.96 -6.57 0.25
C VAL A 308 -2.97 -6.52 1.40
N PRO A 309 -3.15 -7.32 2.45
CA PRO A 309 -2.21 -7.36 3.57
C PRO A 309 -0.86 -7.93 3.12
N LEU A 310 0.21 -7.38 3.67
CA LEU A 310 1.58 -7.87 3.52
C LEU A 310 2.04 -8.43 4.87
N PRO A 311 1.79 -9.70 5.16
CA PRO A 311 2.00 -10.28 6.48
C PRO A 311 3.46 -10.23 6.93
N VAL A 312 3.62 -9.90 8.21
CA VAL A 312 4.88 -9.94 8.95
C VAL A 312 4.67 -10.80 10.19
N ARG A 313 5.66 -11.60 10.55
CA ARG A 313 5.63 -12.41 11.76
C ARG A 313 6.97 -12.32 12.52
N VAL A 314 6.94 -12.66 13.78
CA VAL A 314 8.18 -12.93 14.52
C VAL A 314 8.77 -14.25 14.01
N ALA A 315 10.05 -14.26 13.67
CA ALA A 315 10.74 -15.46 13.25
C ALA A 315 10.68 -16.53 14.35
N PRO A 316 10.43 -17.80 14.00
CA PRO A 316 10.49 -18.90 14.97
C PRO A 316 11.82 -18.89 15.73
N ALA A 317 11.80 -19.36 16.98
CA ALA A 317 13.04 -19.58 17.71
C ALA A 317 13.93 -20.56 16.92
N PRO A 318 15.26 -20.34 16.89
CA PRO A 318 16.17 -21.35 16.36
C PRO A 318 15.87 -22.68 17.02
N LYS A 319 15.79 -23.75 16.24
CA LYS A 319 15.76 -25.10 16.84
C LYS A 319 17.07 -25.30 17.59
N PRO A 320 17.00 -25.86 18.81
CA PRO A 320 18.20 -26.15 19.60
C PRO A 320 19.16 -27.07 18.87
#